data_a82cd661abb334f3dcf158fa165022bd
#
_entry.id   a82cd661abb334f3dcf158fa165022bd
#
_cell.length_a   1.000
_cell.length_b   1.000
_cell.length_c   1.000
_cell.angle_alpha   90.00
_cell.angle_beta   90.00
_cell.angle_gamma   90.00
#
_symmetry.space_group_name_H-M   'P 1'
#
loop_
_entity.id
_entity.type
_entity.pdbx_description
1 polymer ?
#
loop_
_entity_poly.entity_id
_entity_poly.type
_entity_poly.pdbx_seq_one_letter_code
_entity_poly.pdbx_strand_id
1 'polypeptide(L)'
;LASIGIQKPRTSDLQWHKRLTFTLMFKDTVVVAFGTAMSRLTGLLRVIVFGVIIGQTALADAFDGANNSPNSIYELLVGGLLAASLVPLFTRFAEDKDDEATEAVVSTSLIVLALATVVAILAAPLIFRLFSLHPSYLVDPDEFRRAGTAMSRIFLVQIFFYGLTAIGSALLNSRRRFFAAAWAPVLSNVVTITLLLLIPFTRDGTPRLKDVLRDQSFFWLFTMSATGGIIAMGLVLIPAIKRSGIPIRFRPDFSHPAVKTMVKLSTWTFGYVVT
;
A
#
# COMPACT_ATOMS: atom_id res chain seq x y z
N LEU A 1 -38.45 31.53 36.98
CA LEU A 1 -37.03 31.13 36.81
C LEU A 1 -36.87 29.71 37.27
N ALA A 2 -37.07 28.76 36.38
CA ALA A 2 -36.86 27.34 36.62
C ALA A 2 -35.36 27.02 36.47
N SER A 3 -34.74 26.59 37.57
CA SER A 3 -33.37 26.11 37.63
C SER A 3 -33.32 24.74 36.91
N ILE A 4 -32.70 24.73 35.71
CA ILE A 4 -32.34 23.48 35.03
C ILE A 4 -31.24 22.84 35.88
N GLY A 5 -31.63 21.83 36.68
CA GLY A 5 -30.72 21.02 37.47
C GLY A 5 -29.83 20.16 36.54
N ILE A 6 -28.62 20.59 36.28
CA ILE A 6 -27.60 19.76 35.66
C ILE A 6 -27.25 18.65 36.64
N GLN A 7 -27.85 17.46 36.45
CA GLN A 7 -27.57 16.29 37.26
C GLN A 7 -26.14 15.83 36.93
N LYS A 8 -25.20 15.95 37.87
CA LYS A 8 -23.85 15.41 37.75
C LYS A 8 -23.91 13.92 37.45
N PRO A 9 -23.22 13.41 36.43
CA PRO A 9 -23.21 11.97 36.13
C PRO A 9 -22.72 11.20 37.36
N ARG A 10 -23.39 10.10 37.70
CA ARG A 10 -22.99 9.25 38.80
C ARG A 10 -21.60 8.70 38.58
N THR A 11 -20.81 8.58 39.63
CA THR A 11 -19.43 8.04 39.56
C THR A 11 -19.37 6.63 38.97
N SER A 12 -20.45 5.83 39.13
CA SER A 12 -20.64 4.53 38.50
C SER A 12 -20.66 4.63 36.96
N ASP A 13 -21.32 5.64 36.38
CA ASP A 13 -21.45 5.80 34.91
C ASP A 13 -20.12 6.19 34.29
N LEU A 14 -19.34 7.01 34.98
CA LEU A 14 -17.98 7.36 34.58
C LEU A 14 -17.01 6.17 34.61
N GLN A 15 -17.16 5.26 35.59
CA GLN A 15 -16.36 4.04 35.67
C GLN A 15 -16.74 3.03 34.56
N TRP A 16 -18.02 2.89 34.24
CA TRP A 16 -18.49 2.05 33.14
C TRP A 16 -17.99 2.52 31.80
N HIS A 17 -18.09 3.82 31.51
CA HIS A 17 -17.55 4.39 30.28
C HIS A 17 -16.03 4.19 30.16
N LYS A 18 -15.27 4.39 31.22
CA LYS A 18 -13.82 4.13 31.24
C LYS A 18 -13.48 2.66 30.99
N ARG A 19 -14.19 1.72 31.59
CA ARG A 19 -13.97 0.29 31.37
C ARG A 19 -14.31 -0.14 29.94
N LEU A 20 -15.42 0.32 29.38
CA LEU A 20 -15.82 0.03 28.00
C LEU A 20 -14.80 0.61 27.00
N THR A 21 -14.39 1.85 27.19
CA THR A 21 -13.38 2.48 26.33
C THR A 21 -12.05 1.73 26.40
N PHE A 22 -11.60 1.35 27.59
CA PHE A 22 -10.39 0.56 27.79
C PHE A 22 -10.45 -0.81 27.11
N THR A 23 -11.56 -1.53 27.25
CA THR A 23 -11.75 -2.85 26.63
C THR A 23 -11.78 -2.78 25.11
N LEU A 24 -12.42 -1.75 24.54
CA LEU A 24 -12.45 -1.52 23.08
C LEU A 24 -11.06 -1.14 22.56
N MET A 25 -10.36 -0.23 23.23
CA MET A 25 -8.99 0.15 22.85
C MET A 25 -8.03 -1.04 22.94
N PHE A 26 -8.14 -1.88 23.97
CA PHE A 26 -7.34 -3.07 24.14
C PHE A 26 -7.56 -4.07 22.99
N LYS A 27 -8.83 -4.33 22.63
CA LYS A 27 -9.17 -5.21 21.50
C LYS A 27 -8.59 -4.70 20.18
N ASP A 28 -8.73 -3.41 19.91
CA ASP A 28 -8.21 -2.78 18.70
C ASP A 28 -6.67 -2.88 18.64
N THR A 29 -6.00 -2.63 19.77
CA THR A 29 -4.54 -2.76 19.90
C THR A 29 -4.07 -4.19 19.65
N VAL A 30 -4.76 -5.20 20.21
CA VAL A 30 -4.43 -6.62 20.00
C VAL A 30 -4.59 -7.00 18.54
N VAL A 31 -5.66 -6.56 17.86
CA VAL A 31 -5.90 -6.83 16.44
C VAL A 31 -4.75 -6.26 15.57
N VAL A 32 -4.34 -5.02 15.83
CA VAL A 32 -3.26 -4.37 15.09
C VAL A 32 -1.91 -5.04 15.38
N ALA A 33 -1.61 -5.32 16.66
CA ALA A 33 -0.36 -5.96 17.06
C ALA A 33 -0.24 -7.37 16.45
N PHE A 34 -1.30 -8.17 16.50
CA PHE A 34 -1.31 -9.50 15.91
C PHE A 34 -1.22 -9.46 14.38
N GLY A 35 -1.96 -8.56 13.71
CA GLY A 35 -1.85 -8.35 12.27
C GLY A 35 -0.44 -7.95 11.85
N THR A 36 0.20 -7.05 12.61
CA THR A 36 1.59 -6.65 12.36
C THR A 36 2.58 -7.80 12.54
N ALA A 37 2.43 -8.60 13.62
CA ALA A 37 3.28 -9.77 13.87
C ALA A 37 3.12 -10.81 12.74
N MET A 38 1.89 -11.10 12.32
CA MET A 38 1.59 -12.02 11.21
C MET A 38 2.13 -11.50 9.88
N SER A 39 2.05 -10.19 9.63
CA SER A 39 2.63 -9.58 8.44
C SER A 39 4.15 -9.74 8.39
N ARG A 40 4.84 -9.56 9.51
CA ARG A 40 6.29 -9.78 9.59
C ARG A 40 6.67 -11.25 9.40
N LEU A 41 5.93 -12.15 10.02
CA LEU A 41 6.17 -13.61 9.89
C LEU A 41 5.94 -14.07 8.44
N THR A 42 4.83 -13.70 7.83
CA THR A 42 4.52 -14.04 6.44
C THR A 42 5.48 -13.35 5.46
N GLY A 43 5.94 -12.12 5.78
CA GLY A 43 6.97 -11.43 5.02
C GLY A 43 8.31 -12.17 5.03
N LEU A 44 8.75 -12.68 6.20
CA LEU A 44 9.93 -13.52 6.32
C LEU A 44 9.78 -14.81 5.49
N LEU A 45 8.63 -15.47 5.60
CA LEU A 45 8.35 -16.68 4.81
C LEU A 45 8.40 -16.40 3.31
N ARG A 46 7.88 -15.25 2.85
CA ARG A 46 7.99 -14.82 1.45
C ARG A 46 9.43 -14.72 0.98
N VAL A 47 10.32 -14.12 1.80
CA VAL A 47 11.75 -13.99 1.46
C VAL A 47 12.42 -15.36 1.37
N ILE A 48 12.11 -16.27 2.29
CA ILE A 48 12.64 -17.65 2.26
C ILE A 48 12.17 -18.37 1.00
N VAL A 49 10.89 -18.33 0.69
CA VAL A 49 10.31 -18.97 -0.51
C VAL A 49 10.92 -18.40 -1.79
N PHE A 50 11.08 -17.07 -1.89
CA PHE A 50 11.75 -16.43 -3.01
C PHE A 50 13.19 -16.92 -3.15
N GLY A 51 13.95 -16.95 -2.04
CA GLY A 51 15.34 -17.43 -2.02
C GLY A 51 15.49 -18.89 -2.43
N VAL A 52 14.54 -19.76 -2.06
CA VAL A 52 14.56 -21.18 -2.44
C VAL A 52 14.24 -21.38 -3.92
N ILE A 53 13.29 -20.62 -4.49
CA ILE A 53 12.82 -20.81 -5.86
C ILE A 53 13.73 -20.10 -6.87
N ILE A 54 14.14 -18.87 -6.59
CA ILE A 54 14.91 -18.03 -7.51
C ILE A 54 16.40 -18.06 -7.22
N GLY A 55 16.77 -18.17 -5.93
CA GLY A 55 18.15 -18.17 -5.48
C GLY A 55 18.82 -16.81 -5.62
N GLN A 56 20.16 -16.82 -5.42
CA GLN A 56 21.01 -15.65 -5.64
C GLN A 56 21.49 -15.64 -7.09
N THR A 57 20.70 -15.05 -7.96
CA THR A 57 20.91 -15.06 -9.42
C THR A 57 20.77 -13.67 -9.99
N ALA A 58 21.28 -13.46 -11.21
CA ALA A 58 21.04 -12.21 -11.93
C ALA A 58 19.54 -11.89 -12.16
N LEU A 59 18.69 -12.92 -12.14
CA LEU A 59 17.24 -12.73 -12.17
C LEU A 59 16.75 -12.11 -10.86
N ALA A 60 17.28 -12.56 -9.71
CA ALA A 60 16.95 -11.96 -8.41
C ALA A 60 17.40 -10.49 -8.35
N ASP A 61 18.61 -10.18 -8.83
CA ASP A 61 19.12 -8.80 -8.86
C ASP A 61 18.27 -7.90 -9.75
N ALA A 62 17.88 -8.39 -10.93
CA ALA A 62 17.00 -7.65 -11.84
C ALA A 62 15.59 -7.46 -11.24
N PHE A 63 15.08 -8.48 -10.54
CA PHE A 63 13.80 -8.40 -9.83
C PHE A 63 13.87 -7.36 -8.70
N ASP A 64 14.91 -7.40 -7.87
CA ASP A 64 15.07 -6.47 -6.75
C ASP A 64 15.22 -5.03 -7.24
N GLY A 65 16.04 -4.79 -8.26
CA GLY A 65 16.14 -3.48 -8.88
C GLY A 65 14.82 -2.96 -9.45
N ALA A 66 14.06 -3.84 -10.10
CA ALA A 66 12.75 -3.50 -10.66
C ALA A 66 11.68 -3.29 -9.57
N ASN A 67 11.65 -4.13 -8.52
CA ASN A 67 10.63 -4.11 -7.48
C ASN A 67 10.88 -3.05 -6.39
N ASN A 68 12.14 -2.64 -6.18
CA ASN A 68 12.47 -1.56 -5.26
C ASN A 68 12.06 -0.19 -5.80
N SER A 69 12.01 -0.01 -7.10
CA SER A 69 11.63 1.27 -7.70
C SER A 69 10.20 1.74 -7.33
N PRO A 70 9.12 0.92 -7.41
CA PRO A 70 7.80 1.35 -6.96
C PRO A 70 7.75 1.58 -5.45
N ASN A 71 8.49 0.80 -4.65
CA ASN A 71 8.55 0.99 -3.20
C ASN A 71 9.17 2.34 -2.83
N SER A 72 10.31 2.70 -3.42
CA SER A 72 10.98 3.98 -3.16
C SER A 72 10.14 5.16 -3.63
N ILE A 73 9.48 5.05 -4.79
CA ILE A 73 8.55 6.07 -5.27
C ILE A 73 7.34 6.18 -4.32
N TYR A 74 6.83 5.06 -3.85
CA TYR A 74 5.75 5.03 -2.87
C TYR A 74 6.16 5.69 -1.55
N GLU A 75 7.31 5.34 -1.00
CA GLU A 75 7.85 5.94 0.23
C GLU A 75 8.01 7.45 0.07
N LEU A 76 8.50 7.91 -1.07
CA LEU A 76 8.65 9.32 -1.36
C LEU A 76 7.29 10.04 -1.49
N LEU A 77 6.34 9.45 -2.24
CA LEU A 77 5.05 10.07 -2.54
C LEU A 77 4.02 9.88 -1.41
N VAL A 78 4.03 8.76 -0.74
CA VAL A 78 2.97 8.36 0.20
C VAL A 78 3.48 8.27 1.64
N GLY A 79 4.66 7.75 1.88
CA GLY A 79 5.26 7.64 3.21
C GLY A 79 5.55 8.99 3.83
N GLY A 80 6.04 9.94 3.02
CA GLY A 80 6.25 11.32 3.46
C GLY A 80 5.02 12.20 3.38
N LEU A 81 4.18 12.00 2.36
CA LEU A 81 3.18 12.98 1.95
C LEU A 81 1.77 12.72 2.50
N LEU A 82 1.29 11.49 2.45
CA LEU A 82 -0.12 11.17 2.64
C LEU A 82 -0.42 10.50 3.99
N ALA A 83 0.42 9.59 4.47
CA ALA A 83 0.07 8.76 5.62
C ALA A 83 -0.10 9.55 6.92
N ALA A 84 0.78 10.51 7.21
CA ALA A 84 0.74 11.29 8.45
C ALA A 84 -0.42 12.30 8.50
N SER A 85 -0.88 12.77 7.34
CA SER A 85 -1.92 13.81 7.26
C SER A 85 -3.31 13.28 6.93
N LEU A 86 -3.42 12.11 6.26
CA LEU A 86 -4.73 11.58 5.84
C LEU A 86 -5.60 11.09 7.01
N VAL A 87 -5.03 10.43 8.01
CA VAL A 87 -5.83 9.91 9.14
C VAL A 87 -6.47 11.05 9.94
N PRO A 88 -5.73 12.09 10.38
CA PRO A 88 -6.35 13.24 11.05
C PRO A 88 -7.37 13.97 10.18
N LEU A 89 -7.08 14.12 8.88
CA LEU A 89 -7.97 14.79 7.94
C LEU A 89 -9.30 14.04 7.79
N PHE A 90 -9.26 12.73 7.56
CA PHE A 90 -10.48 11.91 7.45
C PHE A 90 -11.20 11.76 8.80
N THR A 91 -10.50 11.80 9.93
CA THR A 91 -11.13 11.82 11.25
C THR A 91 -11.96 13.09 11.43
N ARG A 92 -11.40 14.25 11.07
CA ARG A 92 -12.11 15.52 11.10
C ARG A 92 -13.33 15.51 10.18
N PHE A 93 -13.20 15.06 8.93
CA PHE A 93 -14.35 14.97 8.00
C PHE A 93 -15.43 14.02 8.54
N ALA A 94 -15.03 12.95 9.24
CA ALA A 94 -15.95 12.03 9.87
C ALA A 94 -16.71 12.66 11.05
N GLU A 95 -16.04 13.47 11.87
CA GLU A 95 -16.63 14.22 12.98
C GLU A 95 -17.57 15.32 12.49
N ASP A 96 -17.16 16.06 11.47
CA ASP A 96 -17.93 17.14 10.84
C ASP A 96 -19.08 16.61 9.93
N LYS A 97 -19.13 15.28 9.68
CA LYS A 97 -20.02 14.62 8.72
C LYS A 97 -19.92 15.20 7.30
N ASP A 98 -18.70 15.60 6.93
CA ASP A 98 -18.38 16.19 5.63
C ASP A 98 -18.02 15.08 4.62
N ASP A 99 -19.07 14.45 4.09
CA ASP A 99 -18.95 13.38 3.10
C ASP A 99 -18.41 13.94 1.77
N GLU A 100 -18.74 15.19 1.43
CA GLU A 100 -18.29 15.83 0.20
C GLU A 100 -16.79 16.07 0.18
N ALA A 101 -16.21 16.55 1.29
CA ALA A 101 -14.78 16.67 1.45
C ALA A 101 -14.05 15.31 1.36
N THR A 102 -14.65 14.27 1.96
CA THR A 102 -14.10 12.91 1.88
C THR A 102 -14.08 12.40 0.45
N GLU A 103 -15.21 12.52 -0.29
CA GLU A 103 -15.34 12.10 -1.70
C GLU A 103 -14.38 12.87 -2.60
N ALA A 104 -14.26 14.19 -2.44
CA ALA A 104 -13.39 15.05 -3.22
C ALA A 104 -11.90 14.67 -3.01
N VAL A 105 -11.47 14.50 -1.77
CA VAL A 105 -10.07 14.14 -1.44
C VAL A 105 -9.73 12.74 -1.97
N VAL A 106 -10.58 11.74 -1.74
CA VAL A 106 -10.35 10.37 -2.22
C VAL A 106 -10.29 10.33 -3.75
N SER A 107 -11.30 10.91 -4.43
CA SER A 107 -11.40 10.86 -5.89
C SER A 107 -10.23 11.58 -6.57
N THR A 108 -9.88 12.76 -6.07
CA THR A 108 -8.73 13.54 -6.60
C THR A 108 -7.41 12.81 -6.37
N SER A 109 -7.22 12.23 -5.18
CA SER A 109 -6.00 11.45 -4.87
C SER A 109 -5.87 10.23 -5.78
N LEU A 110 -6.96 9.52 -6.08
CA LEU A 110 -6.93 8.37 -6.99
C LEU A 110 -6.58 8.77 -8.42
N ILE A 111 -7.04 9.92 -8.91
CA ILE A 111 -6.65 10.45 -10.23
C ILE A 111 -5.16 10.79 -10.26
N VAL A 112 -4.67 11.49 -9.24
CA VAL A 112 -3.25 11.86 -9.15
C VAL A 112 -2.37 10.60 -9.10
N LEU A 113 -2.75 9.59 -8.31
CA LEU A 113 -2.04 8.31 -8.23
C LEU A 113 -2.06 7.55 -9.56
N ALA A 114 -3.21 7.53 -10.26
CA ALA A 114 -3.31 6.90 -11.58
C ALA A 114 -2.39 7.60 -12.60
N LEU A 115 -2.41 8.93 -12.63
CA LEU A 115 -1.55 9.72 -13.51
C LEU A 115 -0.06 9.50 -13.18
N ALA A 116 0.32 9.56 -11.91
CA ALA A 116 1.68 9.30 -11.46
C ALA A 116 2.14 7.89 -11.84
N THR A 117 1.26 6.88 -11.72
CA THR A 117 1.54 5.51 -12.12
C THR A 117 1.78 5.41 -13.63
N VAL A 118 0.95 6.04 -14.46
CA VAL A 118 1.13 6.05 -15.92
C VAL A 118 2.45 6.71 -16.30
N VAL A 119 2.77 7.86 -15.71
CA VAL A 119 4.05 8.55 -15.93
C VAL A 119 5.24 7.67 -15.54
N ALA A 120 5.16 7.00 -14.38
CA ALA A 120 6.20 6.09 -13.92
C ALA A 120 6.38 4.89 -14.88
N ILE A 121 5.28 4.29 -15.38
CA ILE A 121 5.35 3.19 -16.35
C ILE A 121 6.01 3.63 -17.66
N LEU A 122 5.69 4.82 -18.15
CA LEU A 122 6.34 5.38 -19.34
C LEU A 122 7.83 5.66 -19.10
N ALA A 123 8.19 6.10 -17.89
CA ALA A 123 9.57 6.34 -17.47
C ALA A 123 10.31 5.07 -17.01
N ALA A 124 9.70 3.86 -17.07
CA ALA A 124 10.28 2.61 -16.56
C ALA A 124 11.74 2.34 -17.05
N PRO A 125 12.14 2.59 -18.31
CA PRO A 125 13.52 2.37 -18.74
C PRO A 125 14.50 3.29 -18.00
N LEU A 126 14.12 4.53 -17.74
CA LEU A 126 14.93 5.50 -17.00
C LEU A 126 15.01 5.13 -15.53
N ILE A 127 13.84 4.81 -14.92
CA ILE A 127 13.73 4.40 -13.51
C ILE A 127 14.60 3.17 -13.28
N PHE A 128 14.46 2.11 -14.09
CA PHE A 128 15.27 0.91 -13.92
C PHE A 128 16.77 1.19 -14.06
N ARG A 129 17.18 2.06 -14.97
CA ARG A 129 18.60 2.46 -15.09
C ARG A 129 19.14 3.11 -13.81
N LEU A 130 18.35 3.94 -13.16
CA LEU A 130 18.73 4.61 -11.90
C LEU A 130 18.89 3.60 -10.74
N PHE A 131 18.07 2.55 -10.72
CA PHE A 131 18.11 1.51 -9.69
C PHE A 131 19.08 0.36 -10.01
N SER A 132 19.66 0.34 -11.22
CA SER A 132 20.59 -0.71 -11.70
C SER A 132 21.85 -0.10 -12.36
N LEU A 133 22.49 0.83 -11.66
CA LEU A 133 23.66 1.55 -12.18
C LEU A 133 24.86 0.63 -12.47
N HIS A 134 25.03 -0.42 -11.69
CA HIS A 134 26.15 -1.36 -11.79
C HIS A 134 25.64 -2.79 -11.92
N PRO A 135 25.22 -3.24 -13.13
CA PRO A 135 24.90 -4.65 -13.33
C PRO A 135 26.15 -5.50 -13.11
N SER A 136 25.98 -6.71 -12.59
CA SER A 136 27.09 -7.66 -12.42
C SER A 136 27.80 -7.87 -13.76
N TYR A 137 29.13 -7.87 -13.75
CA TYR A 137 29.98 -8.13 -14.93
C TYR A 137 29.83 -9.56 -15.49
N LEU A 138 29.10 -10.43 -14.79
CA LEU A 138 28.83 -11.82 -15.20
C LEU A 138 27.62 -11.95 -16.13
N VAL A 139 26.91 -10.86 -16.43
CA VAL A 139 25.65 -10.87 -17.18
C VAL A 139 25.73 -9.87 -18.33
N ASP A 140 25.15 -10.22 -19.50
CA ASP A 140 24.98 -9.27 -20.60
C ASP A 140 24.17 -8.05 -20.10
N PRO A 141 24.76 -6.84 -20.09
CA PRO A 141 24.10 -5.64 -19.60
C PRO A 141 22.82 -5.29 -20.37
N ASP A 142 22.73 -5.63 -21.65
CA ASP A 142 21.56 -5.34 -22.46
C ASP A 142 20.41 -6.31 -22.17
N GLU A 143 20.72 -7.60 -21.94
CA GLU A 143 19.73 -8.58 -21.49
C GLU A 143 19.19 -8.20 -20.10
N PHE A 144 20.07 -7.83 -19.17
CA PHE A 144 19.70 -7.38 -17.83
C PHE A 144 18.76 -6.17 -17.86
N ARG A 145 19.12 -5.14 -18.64
CA ARG A 145 18.29 -3.94 -18.76
C ARG A 145 16.95 -4.19 -19.43
N ARG A 146 16.89 -5.05 -20.46
CA ARG A 146 15.64 -5.41 -21.13
C ARG A 146 14.71 -6.18 -20.19
N ALA A 147 15.22 -7.20 -19.52
CA ALA A 147 14.44 -8.00 -18.59
C ALA A 147 13.96 -7.16 -17.39
N GLY A 148 14.84 -6.38 -16.77
CA GLY A 148 14.51 -5.50 -15.67
C GLY A 148 13.52 -4.40 -16.03
N THR A 149 13.66 -3.77 -17.21
CA THR A 149 12.70 -2.78 -17.70
C THR A 149 11.33 -3.40 -17.96
N ALA A 150 11.27 -4.63 -18.51
CA ALA A 150 10.02 -5.33 -18.74
C ALA A 150 9.30 -5.62 -17.42
N MET A 151 10.02 -6.10 -16.40
CA MET A 151 9.49 -6.32 -15.05
C MET A 151 9.05 -5.00 -14.38
N SER A 152 9.86 -3.94 -14.48
CA SER A 152 9.56 -2.63 -13.91
C SER A 152 8.24 -2.06 -14.40
N ARG A 153 7.88 -2.23 -15.68
CA ARG A 153 6.60 -1.77 -16.21
C ARG A 153 5.41 -2.38 -15.48
N ILE A 154 5.51 -3.66 -15.10
CA ILE A 154 4.47 -4.34 -14.34
C ILE A 154 4.50 -3.94 -12.85
N PHE A 155 5.71 -3.84 -12.28
CA PHE A 155 5.85 -3.47 -10.87
C PHE A 155 5.45 -2.03 -10.59
N LEU A 156 5.67 -1.09 -11.49
CA LEU A 156 5.27 0.31 -11.31
C LEU A 156 3.75 0.49 -11.21
N VAL A 157 2.95 -0.46 -11.67
CA VAL A 157 1.50 -0.52 -11.39
C VAL A 157 1.21 -0.56 -9.88
N GLN A 158 2.12 -1.11 -9.09
CA GLN A 158 2.00 -1.18 -7.63
C GLN A 158 1.87 0.20 -6.97
N ILE A 159 2.41 1.28 -7.58
CA ILE A 159 2.30 2.67 -7.07
C ILE A 159 0.83 3.02 -6.83
N PHE A 160 -0.05 2.71 -7.79
CA PHE A 160 -1.48 2.97 -7.66
C PHE A 160 -2.09 2.18 -6.49
N PHE A 161 -1.78 0.89 -6.39
CA PHE A 161 -2.37 0.03 -5.35
C PHE A 161 -1.79 0.28 -3.96
N TYR A 162 -0.54 0.69 -3.85
CA TYR A 162 0.02 1.21 -2.60
C TYR A 162 -0.71 2.47 -2.13
N GLY A 163 -0.93 3.43 -3.04
CA GLY A 163 -1.70 4.63 -2.72
C GLY A 163 -3.15 4.32 -2.35
N LEU A 164 -3.81 3.41 -3.09
CA LEU A 164 -5.15 2.91 -2.76
C LEU A 164 -5.18 2.28 -1.35
N THR A 165 -4.16 1.50 -0.99
CA THR A 165 -4.03 0.90 0.33
C THR A 165 -3.85 1.96 1.42
N ALA A 166 -3.02 2.98 1.18
CA ALA A 166 -2.80 4.07 2.13
C ALA A 166 -4.08 4.87 2.39
N ILE A 167 -4.80 5.27 1.33
CA ILE A 167 -6.06 5.99 1.42
C ILE A 167 -7.12 5.13 2.12
N GLY A 168 -7.28 3.88 1.69
CA GLY A 168 -8.26 2.95 2.26
C GLY A 168 -8.00 2.64 3.74
N SER A 169 -6.72 2.46 4.11
CA SER A 169 -6.32 2.26 5.51
C SER A 169 -6.58 3.52 6.35
N ALA A 170 -6.30 4.71 5.83
CA ALA A 170 -6.57 5.97 6.52
C ALA A 170 -8.07 6.17 6.76
N LEU A 171 -8.91 5.89 5.75
CA LEU A 171 -10.37 5.94 5.87
C LEU A 171 -10.91 4.97 6.93
N LEU A 172 -10.43 3.73 6.94
CA LEU A 172 -10.84 2.72 7.91
C LEU A 172 -10.35 3.08 9.33
N ASN A 173 -9.10 3.52 9.45
CA ASN A 173 -8.51 3.91 10.74
C ASN A 173 -9.21 5.13 11.34
N SER A 174 -9.63 6.11 10.53
CA SER A 174 -10.41 7.26 10.99
C SER A 174 -11.77 6.88 11.58
N ARG A 175 -12.32 5.74 11.19
CA ARG A 175 -13.58 5.16 11.72
C ARG A 175 -13.33 4.03 12.73
N ARG A 176 -12.11 3.88 13.26
CA ARG A 176 -11.70 2.81 14.20
C ARG A 176 -11.94 1.39 13.67
N ARG A 177 -11.81 1.18 12.37
CA ARG A 177 -11.96 -0.12 11.68
C ARG A 177 -10.59 -0.69 11.30
N PHE A 178 -9.79 -1.08 12.28
CA PHE A 178 -8.37 -1.42 12.10
C PHE A 178 -8.12 -2.79 11.47
N PHE A 179 -9.06 -3.74 11.56
CA PHE A 179 -8.84 -5.12 11.15
C PHE A 179 -8.36 -5.24 9.68
N ALA A 180 -9.12 -4.71 8.72
CA ALA A 180 -8.79 -4.87 7.31
C ALA A 180 -7.45 -4.21 6.96
N ALA A 181 -7.18 -3.02 7.50
CA ALA A 181 -5.92 -2.31 7.30
C ALA A 181 -4.71 -3.07 7.87
N ALA A 182 -4.84 -3.67 9.07
CA ALA A 182 -3.78 -4.42 9.72
C ALA A 182 -3.49 -5.77 9.04
N TRP A 183 -4.50 -6.40 8.41
CA TRP A 183 -4.38 -7.72 7.78
C TRP A 183 -4.15 -7.68 6.27
N ALA A 184 -4.35 -6.55 5.62
CA ALA A 184 -4.10 -6.39 4.18
C ALA A 184 -2.66 -6.79 3.76
N PRO A 185 -1.59 -6.43 4.51
CA PRO A 185 -0.24 -6.88 4.18
C PRO A 185 -0.02 -8.40 4.33
N VAL A 186 -0.74 -9.06 5.24
CA VAL A 186 -0.70 -10.52 5.38
C VAL A 186 -1.24 -11.18 4.12
N LEU A 187 -2.38 -10.69 3.61
CA LEU A 187 -2.96 -11.16 2.35
C LEU A 187 -1.99 -10.98 1.18
N SER A 188 -1.32 -9.83 1.10
CA SER A 188 -0.30 -9.58 0.07
C SER A 188 0.79 -10.66 0.10
N ASN A 189 1.35 -10.94 1.27
CA ASN A 189 2.39 -11.95 1.41
C ASN A 189 1.88 -13.35 1.05
N VAL A 190 0.66 -13.71 1.46
CA VAL A 190 0.05 -15.02 1.12
C VAL A 190 -0.11 -15.17 -0.39
N VAL A 191 -0.64 -14.16 -1.08
CA VAL A 191 -0.79 -14.17 -2.54
C VAL A 191 0.59 -14.31 -3.22
N THR A 192 1.57 -13.52 -2.78
CA THR A 192 2.94 -13.59 -3.31
C THR A 192 3.54 -14.98 -3.14
N ILE A 193 3.47 -15.55 -1.93
CA ILE A 193 3.98 -16.90 -1.63
C ILE A 193 3.28 -17.94 -2.52
N THR A 194 1.96 -17.87 -2.63
CA THR A 194 1.18 -18.81 -3.45
C THR A 194 1.63 -18.76 -4.91
N LEU A 195 1.77 -17.58 -5.49
CA LEU A 195 2.18 -17.44 -6.88
C LEU A 195 3.65 -17.86 -7.10
N LEU A 196 4.54 -17.59 -6.15
CA LEU A 196 5.93 -18.08 -6.21
C LEU A 196 5.98 -19.61 -6.19
N LEU A 197 5.21 -20.25 -5.32
CA LEU A 197 5.14 -21.71 -5.20
C LEU A 197 4.57 -22.39 -6.44
N LEU A 198 3.85 -21.67 -7.30
CA LEU A 198 3.38 -22.20 -8.57
C LEU A 198 4.47 -22.26 -9.65
N ILE A 199 5.56 -21.48 -9.53
CA ILE A 199 6.63 -21.43 -10.54
C ILE A 199 7.24 -22.83 -10.82
N PRO A 200 7.64 -23.65 -9.81
CA PRO A 200 8.21 -24.97 -10.06
C PRO A 200 7.28 -25.94 -10.78
N PHE A 201 5.96 -25.73 -10.74
CA PHE A 201 5.00 -26.59 -11.44
C PHE A 201 4.82 -26.22 -12.91
N THR A 202 5.32 -25.05 -13.33
CA THR A 202 5.15 -24.56 -14.71
C THR A 202 6.39 -24.74 -15.57
N ARG A 203 7.52 -25.16 -14.96
CA ARG A 203 8.81 -25.28 -15.67
C ARG A 203 9.78 -26.20 -14.95
N ASP A 204 10.67 -26.81 -15.72
CA ASP A 204 11.80 -27.56 -15.19
C ASP A 204 13.02 -26.66 -14.97
N GLY A 205 13.73 -26.91 -13.87
CA GLY A 205 14.99 -26.25 -13.53
C GLY A 205 14.85 -24.85 -12.95
N THR A 206 15.99 -24.27 -12.55
CA THR A 206 16.06 -22.93 -11.93
C THR A 206 15.78 -21.83 -12.95
N PRO A 207 14.86 -20.89 -12.66
CA PRO A 207 14.58 -19.74 -13.52
C PRO A 207 15.83 -18.88 -13.78
N ARG A 208 15.99 -18.41 -15.01
CA ARG A 208 17.11 -17.56 -15.42
C ARG A 208 16.60 -16.25 -15.98
N LEU A 209 17.48 -15.24 -16.02
CA LEU A 209 17.16 -13.90 -16.54
C LEU A 209 16.53 -13.92 -17.94
N LYS A 210 17.09 -14.76 -18.85
CA LYS A 210 16.58 -14.90 -20.22
C LYS A 210 15.15 -15.41 -20.31
N ASP A 211 14.68 -16.14 -19.30
CA ASP A 211 13.35 -16.71 -19.29
C ASP A 211 12.28 -15.62 -19.17
N VAL A 212 12.61 -14.50 -18.53
CA VAL A 212 11.73 -13.30 -18.48
C VAL A 212 11.41 -12.76 -19.87
N LEU A 213 12.35 -12.89 -20.83
CA LEU A 213 12.17 -12.37 -22.17
C LEU A 213 11.65 -13.41 -23.18
N ARG A 214 11.78 -14.70 -22.87
CA ARG A 214 11.48 -15.81 -23.80
C ARG A 214 10.24 -16.60 -23.44
N ASP A 215 9.89 -16.65 -22.14
CA ASP A 215 8.76 -17.41 -21.62
C ASP A 215 7.69 -16.45 -21.07
N GLN A 216 6.65 -16.23 -21.88
CA GLN A 216 5.53 -15.35 -21.54
C GLN A 216 4.79 -15.82 -20.28
N SER A 217 4.63 -17.14 -20.10
CA SER A 217 3.92 -17.69 -18.94
C SER A 217 4.71 -17.46 -17.67
N PHE A 218 6.02 -17.73 -17.71
CA PHE A 218 6.90 -17.43 -16.59
C PHE A 218 6.95 -15.93 -16.29
N PHE A 219 7.06 -15.07 -17.30
CA PHE A 219 7.07 -13.62 -17.14
C PHE A 219 5.86 -13.13 -16.34
N TRP A 220 4.66 -13.53 -16.76
CA TRP A 220 3.44 -13.11 -16.07
C TRP A 220 3.31 -13.71 -14.68
N LEU A 221 3.59 -15.00 -14.50
CA LEU A 221 3.53 -15.63 -13.18
C LEU A 221 4.52 -14.98 -12.22
N PHE A 222 5.75 -14.74 -12.67
CA PHE A 222 6.81 -14.16 -11.86
C PHE A 222 6.53 -12.69 -11.52
N THR A 223 6.12 -11.87 -12.47
CA THR A 223 5.80 -10.46 -12.19
C THR A 223 4.52 -10.30 -11.38
N MET A 224 3.52 -11.16 -11.60
CA MET A 224 2.30 -11.17 -10.80
C MET A 224 2.53 -11.71 -9.38
N SER A 225 3.57 -12.49 -9.13
CA SER A 225 3.87 -12.91 -7.76
C SER A 225 4.10 -11.72 -6.83
N ALA A 226 4.74 -10.66 -7.29
CA ALA A 226 4.90 -9.43 -6.52
C ALA A 226 3.69 -8.49 -6.67
N THR A 227 3.32 -8.15 -7.90
CA THR A 227 2.27 -7.15 -8.18
C THR A 227 0.89 -7.62 -7.72
N GLY A 228 0.55 -8.90 -7.93
CA GLY A 228 -0.73 -9.47 -7.53
C GLY A 228 -0.98 -9.42 -6.02
N GLY A 229 0.07 -9.60 -5.22
CA GLY A 229 -0.01 -9.41 -3.78
C GLY A 229 -0.40 -7.98 -3.38
N ILE A 230 0.22 -6.98 -4.00
CA ILE A 230 -0.09 -5.56 -3.75
C ILE A 230 -1.49 -5.19 -4.26
N ILE A 231 -1.88 -5.72 -5.42
CA ILE A 231 -3.26 -5.56 -5.93
C ILE A 231 -4.27 -6.13 -4.92
N ALA A 232 -4.06 -7.35 -4.44
CA ALA A 232 -4.94 -7.99 -3.46
C ALA A 232 -5.01 -7.18 -2.15
N MET A 233 -3.88 -6.63 -1.70
CA MET A 233 -3.78 -5.77 -0.52
C MET A 233 -4.66 -4.51 -0.66
N GLY A 234 -4.63 -3.85 -1.79
CA GLY A 234 -5.46 -2.67 -2.04
C GLY A 234 -6.94 -3.00 -2.20
N LEU A 235 -7.25 -4.05 -2.98
CA LEU A 235 -8.63 -4.41 -3.29
C LEU A 235 -9.41 -4.95 -2.08
N VAL A 236 -8.76 -5.64 -1.13
CA VAL A 236 -9.43 -6.17 0.07
C VAL A 236 -10.00 -5.07 0.96
N LEU A 237 -9.48 -3.85 0.88
CA LEU A 237 -9.98 -2.71 1.66
C LEU A 237 -11.32 -2.18 1.11
N ILE A 238 -11.60 -2.33 -0.19
CA ILE A 238 -12.82 -1.79 -0.82
C ILE A 238 -14.11 -2.35 -0.16
N PRO A 239 -14.30 -3.69 -0.02
CA PRO A 239 -15.47 -4.21 0.67
C PRO A 239 -15.51 -3.82 2.16
N ALA A 240 -14.36 -3.68 2.82
CA ALA A 240 -14.30 -3.23 4.21
C ALA A 240 -14.79 -1.78 4.36
N ILE A 241 -14.38 -0.88 3.44
CA ILE A 241 -14.82 0.51 3.41
C ILE A 241 -16.34 0.58 3.14
N LYS A 242 -16.84 -0.15 2.14
CA LYS A 242 -18.28 -0.22 1.85
C LYS A 242 -19.10 -0.67 3.06
N ARG A 243 -18.66 -1.73 3.77
CA ARG A 243 -19.33 -2.24 5.00
C ARG A 243 -19.24 -1.28 6.18
N SER A 244 -18.31 -0.34 6.16
CA SER A 244 -18.14 0.67 7.21
C SER A 244 -19.06 1.89 7.03
N GLY A 245 -19.88 1.91 5.95
CA GLY A 245 -20.79 3.02 5.66
C GLY A 245 -20.08 4.31 5.25
N ILE A 246 -18.82 4.22 4.86
CA ILE A 246 -18.07 5.38 4.35
C ILE A 246 -18.55 5.66 2.93
N PRO A 247 -18.98 6.90 2.61
CA PRO A 247 -19.41 7.23 1.27
C PRO A 247 -18.23 7.13 0.30
N ILE A 248 -18.42 6.42 -0.81
CA ILE A 248 -17.44 6.32 -1.89
C ILE A 248 -18.17 6.64 -3.18
N ARG A 249 -18.36 7.93 -3.42
CA ARG A 249 -18.78 8.42 -4.74
C ARG A 249 -17.58 9.03 -5.42
N PHE A 250 -17.39 8.72 -6.68
CA PHE A 250 -16.30 9.31 -7.46
C PHE A 250 -16.72 10.73 -7.88
N ARG A 251 -16.22 11.73 -7.13
CA ARG A 251 -16.47 13.18 -7.34
C ARG A 251 -15.15 13.93 -7.25
N PRO A 252 -14.33 13.91 -8.30
CA PRO A 252 -13.07 14.64 -8.30
C PRO A 252 -13.34 16.14 -8.33
N ASP A 253 -12.80 16.87 -7.36
CA ASP A 253 -12.82 18.33 -7.32
C ASP A 253 -11.47 18.87 -6.85
N PHE A 254 -10.65 19.28 -7.80
CA PHE A 254 -9.33 19.86 -7.55
C PHE A 254 -9.40 21.25 -6.89
N SER A 255 -10.56 21.91 -6.96
CA SER A 255 -10.79 23.25 -6.40
C SER A 255 -11.24 23.19 -4.95
N HIS A 256 -11.68 22.03 -4.47
CA HIS A 256 -12.23 21.84 -3.13
C HIS A 256 -11.26 22.28 -2.04
N PRO A 257 -11.68 23.03 -1.01
CA PRO A 257 -10.80 23.49 0.08
C PRO A 257 -10.06 22.34 0.81
N ALA A 258 -10.72 21.20 0.99
CA ALA A 258 -10.13 20.01 1.60
C ALA A 258 -8.95 19.45 0.78
N VAL A 259 -9.07 19.45 -0.55
CA VAL A 259 -7.99 19.03 -1.47
C VAL A 259 -6.81 19.98 -1.38
N LYS A 260 -7.05 21.29 -1.37
CA LYS A 260 -5.99 22.29 -1.19
C LYS A 260 -5.30 22.15 0.17
N THR A 261 -6.06 21.86 1.22
CA THR A 261 -5.50 21.61 2.56
C THR A 261 -4.63 20.36 2.56
N MET A 262 -5.09 19.26 1.95
CA MET A 262 -4.32 18.03 1.80
C MET A 262 -3.00 18.30 1.05
N VAL A 263 -3.04 18.96 -0.10
CA VAL A 263 -1.83 19.31 -0.88
C VAL A 263 -0.87 20.15 -0.08
N LYS A 264 -1.36 21.17 0.65
CA LYS A 264 -0.54 22.03 1.49
C LYS A 264 0.16 21.22 2.61
N LEU A 265 -0.57 20.37 3.33
CA LEU A 265 -0.03 19.51 4.38
C LEU A 265 1.02 18.55 3.81
N SER A 266 0.71 17.94 2.66
CA SER A 266 1.60 17.04 1.94
C SER A 266 2.91 17.72 1.53
N THR A 267 2.85 18.93 1.00
CA THR A 267 4.06 19.69 0.58
C THR A 267 4.96 20.01 1.78
N TRP A 268 4.39 20.40 2.93
CA TRP A 268 5.17 20.64 4.14
C TRP A 268 5.85 19.38 4.67
N THR A 269 5.14 18.25 4.68
CA THR A 269 5.70 16.96 5.11
C THR A 269 6.82 16.51 4.16
N PHE A 270 6.66 16.70 2.85
CA PHE A 270 7.70 16.40 1.87
C PHE A 270 8.96 17.26 2.09
N GLY A 271 8.80 18.56 2.29
CA GLY A 271 9.93 19.45 2.63
C GLY A 271 10.70 18.98 3.86
N TYR A 272 10.01 18.51 4.89
CA TYR A 272 10.64 17.99 6.12
C TYR A 272 11.37 16.66 5.91
N VAL A 273 10.89 15.79 5.03
CA VAL A 273 11.53 14.47 4.76
C VAL A 273 12.79 14.61 3.90
N VAL A 274 12.87 15.64 3.05
CA VAL A 274 14.00 15.89 2.14
C VAL A 274 15.12 16.69 2.80
N THR A 275 14.84 17.38 3.91
CA THR A 275 15.85 18.14 4.69
C THR A 275 16.43 17.30 5.81
#